data_eff9b3ad15af70591a26cf6bce6d3c63
#
_entry.id   eff9b3ad15af70591a26cf6bce6d3c63
#
_cell.length_a   1.000
_cell.length_b   1.000
_cell.length_c   1.000
_cell.angle_alpha   90.00
_cell.angle_beta   90.00
_cell.angle_gamma   90.00
#
_symmetry.space_group_name_H-M   'P 1'
#
loop_
_entity.id
_entity.type
_entity.pdbx_description
1 polymer ?
#
loop_
_entity_poly.entity_id
_entity_poly.type
_entity_poly.pdbx_seq_one_letter_code
_entity_poly.pdbx_strand_id
1 'polypeptide(L)'
;MNQSIAVVGAGICGLFTGLSLARKGFDVTLFERDVPPPEGNAEEAFFSWQRRGAAQFRHPHAFLGLMCSVLGENYPDLLDELLAAGARKLTFEDMVPDHLTDQYQPESGDEKLWMLLCRRATIETVLRHYVAREANLRIQSQTYVTDVIVEEARSVQGEPTLTVTGLELTDRHNQNTKSTHSADIIINASGRADKFYQWLQHKGAEIVEQRDDAEIVYYTRHYALNEGVSEPKRDSENPSAGDLGYLKYGVFPGDNGHFAIIVCLPNDETELREAVKDGDKFNQICMNIPGLVPWMNPAAATPTTAPSSGKKVVSAPRKSHGVRRDS
;
A
#
# COMPACT_ATOMS: atom_id res chain seq x y z
N MET A 1 -22.91 -15.87 -20.52
CA MET A 1 -22.85 -14.80 -19.49
C MET A 1 -21.45 -14.81 -18.93
N ASN A 2 -20.80 -13.66 -18.80
CA ASN A 2 -19.50 -13.58 -18.13
C ASN A 2 -19.70 -13.83 -16.63
N GLN A 3 -18.75 -14.53 -16.01
CA GLN A 3 -18.79 -14.70 -14.55
C GLN A 3 -18.65 -13.33 -13.86
N SER A 4 -19.45 -13.15 -12.81
CA SER A 4 -19.46 -11.96 -11.97
C SER A 4 -18.46 -12.10 -10.83
N ILE A 5 -17.64 -11.09 -10.61
CA ILE A 5 -16.63 -11.09 -9.55
C ILE A 5 -16.83 -9.88 -8.63
N ALA A 6 -16.94 -10.14 -7.34
CA ALA A 6 -16.92 -9.09 -6.31
C ALA A 6 -15.55 -9.03 -5.64
N VAL A 7 -14.94 -7.86 -5.64
CA VAL A 7 -13.65 -7.61 -4.95
C VAL A 7 -13.92 -6.68 -3.77
N VAL A 8 -13.54 -7.09 -2.57
CA VAL A 8 -13.72 -6.29 -1.35
C VAL A 8 -12.44 -5.54 -1.03
N GLY A 9 -12.50 -4.20 -1.16
CA GLY A 9 -11.39 -3.28 -1.01
C GLY A 9 -10.83 -2.81 -2.34
N ALA A 10 -10.76 -1.49 -2.54
CA ALA A 10 -10.14 -0.85 -3.69
C ALA A 10 -8.82 -0.14 -3.29
N GLY A 11 -7.99 -0.80 -2.53
CA GLY A 11 -6.57 -0.48 -2.38
C GLY A 11 -5.78 -1.01 -3.58
N ILE A 12 -4.45 -0.83 -3.58
CA ILE A 12 -3.58 -1.26 -4.71
C ILE A 12 -3.84 -2.72 -5.10
N CYS A 13 -3.90 -3.64 -4.14
CA CYS A 13 -4.16 -5.05 -4.40
C CYS A 13 -5.51 -5.27 -5.09
N GLY A 14 -6.60 -4.71 -4.56
CA GLY A 14 -7.93 -4.87 -5.12
C GLY A 14 -8.07 -4.23 -6.51
N LEU A 15 -7.48 -3.06 -6.72
CA LEU A 15 -7.49 -2.37 -8.01
C LEU A 15 -6.77 -3.18 -9.10
N PHE A 16 -5.56 -3.68 -8.83
CA PHE A 16 -4.84 -4.52 -9.81
C PHE A 16 -5.53 -5.87 -10.05
N THR A 17 -6.08 -6.46 -9.00
CA THR A 17 -6.86 -7.70 -9.14
C THR A 17 -8.09 -7.47 -10.02
N GLY A 18 -8.87 -6.42 -9.75
CA GLY A 18 -10.04 -6.06 -10.54
C GLY A 18 -9.69 -5.75 -11.99
N LEU A 19 -8.64 -4.95 -12.21
CA LEU A 19 -8.14 -4.61 -13.54
C LEU A 19 -7.73 -5.85 -14.34
N SER A 20 -6.94 -6.73 -13.73
CA SER A 20 -6.49 -7.97 -14.38
C SER A 20 -7.65 -8.88 -14.78
N LEU A 21 -8.67 -8.99 -13.92
CA LEU A 21 -9.85 -9.81 -14.18
C LEU A 21 -10.77 -9.17 -15.23
N ALA A 22 -10.96 -7.85 -15.16
CA ALA A 22 -11.75 -7.14 -16.15
C ALA A 22 -11.13 -7.28 -17.56
N ARG A 23 -9.82 -7.17 -17.69
CA ARG A 23 -9.12 -7.39 -18.98
C ARG A 23 -9.17 -8.83 -19.49
N LYS A 24 -9.50 -9.79 -18.63
CA LYS A 24 -9.80 -11.18 -19.01
C LYS A 24 -11.28 -11.41 -19.37
N GLY A 25 -12.10 -10.36 -19.36
CA GLY A 25 -13.49 -10.40 -19.77
C GLY A 25 -14.49 -10.70 -18.64
N PHE A 26 -14.08 -10.71 -17.37
CA PHE A 26 -15.02 -10.87 -16.25
C PHE A 26 -15.73 -9.55 -15.94
N ASP A 27 -16.98 -9.64 -15.43
CA ASP A 27 -17.70 -8.50 -14.88
C ASP A 27 -17.28 -8.28 -13.42
N VAL A 28 -16.57 -7.19 -13.14
CA VAL A 28 -15.95 -6.94 -11.84
C VAL A 28 -16.63 -5.78 -11.11
N THR A 29 -16.97 -5.99 -9.85
CA THR A 29 -17.40 -4.91 -8.94
C THR A 29 -16.47 -4.86 -7.72
N LEU A 30 -15.84 -3.71 -7.51
CA LEU A 30 -15.05 -3.44 -6.30
C LEU A 30 -15.90 -2.66 -5.29
N PHE A 31 -15.90 -3.12 -4.05
CA PHE A 31 -16.55 -2.43 -2.92
C PHE A 31 -15.49 -1.75 -2.05
N GLU A 32 -15.56 -0.43 -1.94
CA GLU A 32 -14.61 0.37 -1.15
C GLU A 32 -15.35 1.18 -0.09
N ARG A 33 -14.91 1.04 1.15
CA ARG A 33 -15.52 1.75 2.29
C ARG A 33 -15.19 3.23 2.36
N ASP A 34 -14.04 3.63 1.80
CA ASP A 34 -13.60 5.02 1.83
C ASP A 34 -14.23 5.81 0.67
N VAL A 35 -14.22 7.13 0.82
CA VAL A 35 -14.62 8.06 -0.25
C VAL A 35 -13.71 7.89 -1.48
N PRO A 36 -14.17 8.25 -2.68
CA PRO A 36 -13.31 8.30 -3.86
C PRO A 36 -12.16 9.31 -3.64
N PRO A 37 -11.09 9.25 -4.45
CA PRO A 37 -10.08 10.30 -4.44
C PRO A 37 -10.72 11.65 -4.80
N PRO A 38 -10.14 12.78 -4.36
CA PRO A 38 -10.54 14.08 -4.85
C PRO A 38 -10.38 14.14 -6.39
N GLU A 39 -11.13 15.01 -7.04
CA GLU A 39 -11.05 15.20 -8.51
C GLU A 39 -9.71 15.80 -8.97
N GLY A 40 -8.95 16.36 -8.05
CA GLY A 40 -7.64 16.95 -8.28
C GLY A 40 -6.52 15.93 -8.51
N ASN A 41 -5.32 16.44 -8.41
CA ASN A 41 -4.10 15.65 -8.65
C ASN A 41 -3.67 14.83 -7.39
N ALA A 42 -2.58 14.08 -7.53
CA ALA A 42 -2.01 13.27 -6.44
C ALA A 42 -1.52 14.11 -5.24
N GLU A 43 -1.14 15.37 -5.46
CA GLU A 43 -0.76 16.31 -4.42
C GLU A 43 -1.94 16.61 -3.50
N GLU A 44 -3.07 16.99 -4.07
CA GLU A 44 -4.30 17.21 -3.31
C GLU A 44 -4.74 15.94 -2.59
N ALA A 45 -4.68 14.79 -3.28
CA ALA A 45 -5.02 13.51 -2.69
C ALA A 45 -4.14 13.17 -1.48
N PHE A 46 -2.85 13.47 -1.51
CA PHE A 46 -1.94 13.22 -0.39
C PHE A 46 -2.38 13.95 0.89
N PHE A 47 -2.81 15.20 0.78
CA PHE A 47 -3.20 16.02 1.93
C PHE A 47 -4.67 15.84 2.34
N SER A 48 -5.59 15.71 1.38
CA SER A 48 -7.04 15.77 1.63
C SER A 48 -7.75 14.43 1.64
N TRP A 49 -7.25 13.40 0.91
CA TRP A 49 -7.96 12.14 0.77
C TRP A 49 -7.98 11.32 2.06
N GLN A 50 -9.18 11.03 2.54
CA GLN A 50 -9.40 10.25 3.76
C GLN A 50 -9.38 8.74 3.45
N ARG A 51 -8.20 8.13 3.53
CA ARG A 51 -7.97 6.69 3.29
C ARG A 51 -7.87 5.91 4.61
N ARG A 52 -8.99 5.71 5.28
CA ARG A 52 -9.06 4.95 6.55
C ARG A 52 -8.73 3.46 6.35
N GLY A 53 -9.02 2.92 5.15
CA GLY A 53 -8.68 1.56 4.72
C GLY A 53 -7.20 1.33 4.49
N ALA A 54 -6.44 2.37 4.21
CA ALA A 54 -5.01 2.32 3.96
C ALA A 54 -4.24 3.03 5.06
N ALA A 55 -4.06 2.39 6.22
CA ALA A 55 -3.40 2.98 7.39
C ALA A 55 -1.99 3.53 7.07
N GLN A 56 -1.33 2.93 6.08
CA GLN A 56 -0.01 3.32 5.59
C GLN A 56 -0.06 4.33 4.43
N PHE A 57 -1.20 4.96 4.15
CA PHE A 57 -1.35 5.88 3.01
C PHE A 57 -0.33 7.03 3.00
N ARG A 58 0.03 7.52 4.18
CA ARG A 58 1.04 8.57 4.37
C ARG A 58 2.37 8.06 4.92
N HIS A 59 2.69 6.78 4.75
CA HIS A 59 4.02 6.24 4.99
C HIS A 59 4.75 6.03 3.67
N PRO A 60 6.09 6.06 3.67
CA PRO A 60 6.86 5.83 2.46
C PRO A 60 6.69 4.39 1.97
N HIS A 61 6.77 4.23 0.67
CA HIS A 61 6.72 2.92 0.01
C HIS A 61 7.88 2.82 -0.98
N ALA A 62 8.48 1.65 -1.05
CA ALA A 62 9.35 1.27 -2.13
C ALA A 62 8.61 0.24 -3.00
N PHE A 63 8.40 0.57 -4.26
CA PHE A 63 7.78 -0.32 -5.24
C PHE A 63 8.89 -1.07 -5.97
N LEU A 64 9.09 -2.34 -5.57
CA LEU A 64 10.25 -3.13 -5.93
C LEU A 64 10.08 -3.90 -7.25
N GLY A 65 11.16 -4.50 -7.72
CA GLY A 65 11.36 -5.11 -9.01
C GLY A 65 10.19 -5.93 -9.56
N LEU A 66 9.58 -6.84 -8.78
CA LEU A 66 8.44 -7.64 -9.28
C LEU A 66 7.24 -6.76 -9.68
N MET A 67 6.88 -5.77 -8.86
CA MET A 67 5.80 -4.85 -9.23
C MET A 67 6.18 -4.01 -10.45
N CYS A 68 7.43 -3.58 -10.52
CA CYS A 68 7.95 -2.80 -11.64
C CYS A 68 7.95 -3.61 -12.94
N SER A 69 8.33 -4.89 -12.90
CA SER A 69 8.22 -5.80 -14.05
C SER A 69 6.77 -5.98 -14.48
N VAL A 70 5.85 -6.21 -13.54
CA VAL A 70 4.41 -6.33 -13.85
C VAL A 70 3.86 -5.05 -14.49
N LEU A 71 4.25 -3.87 -14.00
CA LEU A 71 3.85 -2.60 -14.60
C LEU A 71 4.41 -2.46 -16.02
N GLY A 72 5.71 -2.68 -16.21
CA GLY A 72 6.35 -2.50 -17.50
C GLY A 72 5.88 -3.51 -18.56
N GLU A 73 5.63 -4.76 -18.19
CA GLU A 73 5.23 -5.83 -19.11
C GLU A 73 3.73 -5.87 -19.40
N ASN A 74 2.88 -5.60 -18.42
CA ASN A 74 1.44 -5.79 -18.55
C ASN A 74 0.63 -4.49 -18.58
N TYR A 75 1.19 -3.38 -18.09
CA TYR A 75 0.52 -2.09 -17.96
C TYR A 75 1.45 -0.92 -18.31
N PRO A 76 2.10 -0.94 -19.50
CA PRO A 76 3.07 0.11 -19.88
C PRO A 76 2.43 1.50 -19.94
N ASP A 77 1.20 1.59 -20.40
CA ASP A 77 0.41 2.83 -20.44
C ASP A 77 0.09 3.39 -19.04
N LEU A 78 -0.18 2.52 -18.06
CA LEU A 78 -0.31 2.93 -16.66
C LEU A 78 1.03 3.41 -16.09
N LEU A 79 2.13 2.75 -16.47
CA LEU A 79 3.46 3.19 -16.06
C LEU A 79 3.77 4.60 -16.61
N ASP A 80 3.44 4.85 -17.88
CA ASP A 80 3.60 6.17 -18.50
C ASP A 80 2.77 7.25 -17.77
N GLU A 81 1.54 6.94 -17.38
CA GLU A 81 0.71 7.86 -16.58
C GLU A 81 1.30 8.12 -15.19
N LEU A 82 1.87 7.11 -14.54
CA LEU A 82 2.56 7.27 -13.25
C LEU A 82 3.78 8.19 -13.39
N LEU A 83 4.58 7.99 -14.45
CA LEU A 83 5.73 8.85 -14.73
C LEU A 83 5.29 10.30 -15.05
N ALA A 84 4.23 10.46 -15.83
CA ALA A 84 3.64 11.76 -16.11
C ALA A 84 3.08 12.47 -14.85
N ALA A 85 2.62 11.70 -13.85
CA ALA A 85 2.21 12.22 -12.55
C ALA A 85 3.38 12.57 -11.61
N GLY A 86 4.63 12.37 -12.05
CA GLY A 86 5.85 12.72 -11.31
C GLY A 86 6.55 11.53 -10.67
N ALA A 87 6.04 10.31 -10.79
CA ALA A 87 6.78 9.13 -10.36
C ALA A 87 8.07 8.98 -11.17
N ARG A 88 9.09 8.35 -10.57
CA ARG A 88 10.41 8.20 -11.19
C ARG A 88 10.90 6.77 -11.13
N LYS A 89 11.67 6.37 -12.13
CA LYS A 89 12.43 5.13 -12.10
C LYS A 89 13.77 5.39 -11.38
N LEU A 90 14.13 4.49 -10.48
CA LEU A 90 15.47 4.36 -9.94
C LEU A 90 16.03 3.04 -10.46
N THR A 91 16.97 3.11 -11.39
CA THR A 91 17.55 1.94 -12.07
C THR A 91 18.61 1.26 -11.20
N PHE A 92 19.04 0.07 -11.59
CA PHE A 92 20.15 -0.60 -10.91
C PHE A 92 21.43 0.23 -10.96
N GLU A 93 21.73 0.82 -12.13
CA GLU A 93 22.88 1.71 -12.32
C GLU A 93 22.84 2.90 -11.36
N ASP A 94 21.67 3.54 -11.19
CA ASP A 94 21.48 4.61 -10.20
C ASP A 94 21.73 4.17 -8.75
N MET A 95 21.65 2.87 -8.47
CA MET A 95 21.87 2.29 -7.15
C MET A 95 23.31 1.85 -6.90
N VAL A 96 24.15 1.81 -7.91
CA VAL A 96 25.58 1.46 -7.77
C VAL A 96 26.26 2.50 -6.88
N PRO A 97 27.00 2.10 -5.84
CA PRO A 97 27.76 3.03 -5.01
C PRO A 97 28.82 3.78 -5.80
N ASP A 98 29.04 5.06 -5.49
CA ASP A 98 29.96 5.94 -6.22
C ASP A 98 31.35 5.32 -6.42
N HIS A 99 31.91 4.64 -5.40
CA HIS A 99 33.24 4.01 -5.47
C HIS A 99 33.31 2.76 -6.38
N LEU A 100 32.16 2.25 -6.85
CA LEU A 100 32.04 1.10 -7.76
C LEU A 100 31.56 1.51 -9.15
N THR A 101 31.14 2.76 -9.37
CA THR A 101 30.53 3.22 -10.62
C THR A 101 31.47 3.00 -11.80
N ASP A 102 32.75 3.32 -11.66
CA ASP A 102 33.75 3.13 -12.73
C ASP A 102 34.09 1.65 -13.03
N GLN A 103 33.72 0.75 -12.13
CA GLN A 103 33.97 -0.69 -12.23
C GLN A 103 32.72 -1.45 -12.67
N TYR A 104 31.54 -0.83 -12.59
CA TYR A 104 30.29 -1.44 -12.97
C TYR A 104 30.22 -1.63 -14.49
N GLN A 105 29.90 -2.86 -14.88
CA GLN A 105 29.59 -3.23 -16.25
C GLN A 105 28.17 -3.79 -16.29
N PRO A 106 27.25 -3.20 -17.06
CA PRO A 106 25.88 -3.70 -17.16
C PRO A 106 25.83 -5.16 -17.60
N GLU A 107 25.04 -5.95 -16.88
CA GLU A 107 24.78 -7.35 -17.19
C GLU A 107 23.33 -7.55 -17.66
N SER A 108 23.10 -8.65 -18.39
CA SER A 108 21.74 -9.00 -18.82
C SER A 108 20.85 -9.29 -17.61
N GLY A 109 19.76 -8.56 -17.46
CA GLY A 109 18.83 -8.63 -16.34
C GLY A 109 18.84 -7.39 -15.45
N ASP A 110 19.91 -6.58 -15.47
CA ASP A 110 20.00 -5.34 -14.68
C ASP A 110 18.89 -4.35 -15.05
N GLU A 111 18.46 -4.35 -16.30
CA GLU A 111 17.33 -3.55 -16.78
C GLU A 111 15.98 -3.88 -16.10
N LYS A 112 15.88 -5.04 -15.46
CA LYS A 112 14.71 -5.47 -14.67
C LYS A 112 14.82 -5.07 -13.19
N LEU A 113 16.01 -4.69 -12.75
CA LEU A 113 16.31 -4.30 -11.38
C LEU A 113 16.15 -2.80 -11.22
N TRP A 114 14.90 -2.34 -11.10
CA TRP A 114 14.58 -0.94 -10.87
C TRP A 114 13.45 -0.79 -9.86
N MET A 115 13.34 0.37 -9.27
CA MET A 115 12.28 0.73 -8.34
C MET A 115 11.48 1.91 -8.87
N LEU A 116 10.18 1.92 -8.59
CA LEU A 116 9.32 3.08 -8.82
C LEU A 116 9.29 3.93 -7.55
N LEU A 117 9.71 5.17 -7.67
CA LEU A 117 9.71 6.17 -6.59
C LEU A 117 8.50 7.07 -6.74
N CYS A 118 7.54 6.93 -5.86
CA CYS A 118 6.41 7.84 -5.72
C CYS A 118 5.73 7.67 -4.37
N ARG A 119 4.97 8.67 -3.95
CA ARG A 119 4.08 8.54 -2.78
C ARG A 119 2.95 7.56 -3.10
N ARG A 120 2.45 6.91 -2.07
CA ARG A 120 1.29 6.03 -2.22
C ARG A 120 0.06 6.76 -2.75
N ALA A 121 -0.12 8.01 -2.38
CA ALA A 121 -1.19 8.85 -2.92
C ALA A 121 -1.14 8.94 -4.45
N THR A 122 0.04 9.10 -5.02
CA THR A 122 0.25 9.20 -6.47
C THR A 122 -0.17 7.91 -7.16
N ILE A 123 0.35 6.76 -6.72
CA ILE A 123 -0.01 5.50 -7.35
C ILE A 123 -1.49 5.14 -7.15
N GLU A 124 -2.07 5.36 -5.95
CA GLU A 124 -3.49 5.05 -5.74
C GLU A 124 -4.41 5.96 -6.54
N THR A 125 -4.09 7.25 -6.67
CA THR A 125 -4.90 8.20 -7.45
C THR A 125 -4.86 7.87 -8.94
N VAL A 126 -3.66 7.70 -9.51
CA VAL A 126 -3.49 7.37 -10.92
C VAL A 126 -4.15 6.03 -11.24
N LEU A 127 -3.90 5.00 -10.43
CA LEU A 127 -4.48 3.68 -10.63
C LEU A 127 -6.02 3.69 -10.53
N ARG A 128 -6.59 4.48 -9.61
CA ARG A 128 -8.06 4.62 -9.50
C ARG A 128 -8.66 5.22 -10.76
N HIS A 129 -8.06 6.28 -11.29
CA HIS A 129 -8.53 6.89 -12.54
C HIS A 129 -8.33 5.97 -13.74
N TYR A 130 -7.22 5.25 -13.78
CA TYR A 130 -6.92 4.29 -14.84
C TYR A 130 -7.95 3.16 -14.86
N VAL A 131 -8.19 2.52 -13.72
CA VAL A 131 -9.14 1.40 -13.58
C VAL A 131 -10.58 1.82 -13.85
N ALA A 132 -10.97 3.06 -13.52
CA ALA A 132 -12.32 3.57 -13.77
C ALA A 132 -12.70 3.67 -15.26
N ARG A 133 -11.73 3.54 -16.17
CA ARG A 133 -11.97 3.55 -17.63
C ARG A 133 -12.34 2.17 -18.20
N GLU A 134 -12.16 1.10 -17.42
CA GLU A 134 -12.51 -0.25 -17.87
C GLU A 134 -14.03 -0.44 -17.87
N ALA A 135 -14.59 -0.80 -19.04
CA ALA A 135 -16.04 -0.83 -19.26
C ALA A 135 -16.79 -1.89 -18.40
N ASN A 136 -16.11 -3.00 -18.09
CA ASN A 136 -16.63 -4.11 -17.31
C ASN A 136 -16.13 -4.13 -15.86
N LEU A 137 -15.67 -2.97 -15.35
CA LEU A 137 -15.25 -2.80 -13.97
C LEU A 137 -15.98 -1.61 -13.33
N ARG A 138 -16.55 -1.81 -12.15
CA ARG A 138 -17.21 -0.76 -11.37
C ARG A 138 -16.60 -0.66 -10.00
N ILE A 139 -16.46 0.57 -9.49
CA ILE A 139 -15.99 0.82 -8.12
C ILE A 139 -17.12 1.50 -7.35
N GLN A 140 -17.65 0.81 -6.35
CA GLN A 140 -18.65 1.35 -5.42
C GLN A 140 -17.94 1.84 -4.16
N SER A 141 -17.68 3.14 -4.12
CA SER A 141 -17.08 3.81 -2.95
C SER A 141 -18.13 4.03 -1.86
N GLN A 142 -17.68 4.28 -0.62
CA GLN A 142 -18.51 4.49 0.57
C GLN A 142 -19.45 3.30 0.87
N THR A 143 -19.11 2.12 0.33
CA THR A 143 -19.88 0.89 0.50
C THR A 143 -19.12 -0.08 1.41
N TYR A 144 -19.69 -0.34 2.56
CA TYR A 144 -19.14 -1.26 3.56
C TYR A 144 -19.66 -2.66 3.32
N VAL A 145 -18.78 -3.61 3.13
CA VAL A 145 -19.12 -5.03 3.29
C VAL A 145 -19.20 -5.33 4.77
N THR A 146 -20.33 -5.84 5.21
CA THR A 146 -20.64 -6.06 6.63
C THR A 146 -20.69 -7.54 7.00
N ASP A 147 -20.95 -8.42 6.05
CA ASP A 147 -20.91 -9.89 6.21
C ASP A 147 -20.80 -10.58 4.83
N VAL A 148 -20.61 -11.88 4.85
CA VAL A 148 -20.67 -12.77 3.69
C VAL A 148 -21.96 -13.61 3.73
N ILE A 149 -22.54 -13.85 2.56
CA ILE A 149 -23.67 -14.77 2.39
C ILE A 149 -23.07 -16.12 2.00
N VAL A 150 -23.44 -17.17 2.74
CA VAL A 150 -22.96 -18.54 2.50
C VAL A 150 -24.11 -19.48 2.34
N GLU A 151 -23.90 -20.51 1.53
CA GLU A 151 -24.81 -21.64 1.36
C GLU A 151 -24.04 -22.93 1.68
N GLU A 152 -24.74 -23.89 2.28
CA GLU A 152 -24.20 -25.23 2.47
C GLU A 152 -24.07 -25.93 1.10
N ALA A 153 -22.94 -26.54 0.88
CA ALA A 153 -22.62 -27.25 -0.34
C ALA A 153 -21.87 -28.54 -0.02
N ARG A 154 -21.60 -29.34 -1.04
CA ARG A 154 -20.71 -30.48 -0.94
C ARG A 154 -19.55 -30.34 -1.90
N SER A 155 -18.37 -30.72 -1.44
CA SER A 155 -17.19 -30.80 -2.30
C SER A 155 -17.36 -31.89 -3.37
N VAL A 156 -16.46 -31.92 -4.34
CA VAL A 156 -16.43 -32.98 -5.37
C VAL A 156 -16.29 -34.37 -4.72
N GLN A 157 -15.66 -34.47 -3.55
CA GLN A 157 -15.53 -35.69 -2.77
C GLN A 157 -16.73 -35.98 -1.86
N GLY A 158 -17.79 -35.15 -1.91
CA GLY A 158 -19.01 -35.30 -1.11
C GLY A 158 -18.93 -34.77 0.32
N GLU A 159 -17.80 -34.21 0.75
CA GLU A 159 -17.63 -33.60 2.08
C GLU A 159 -18.44 -32.31 2.22
N PRO A 160 -19.00 -32.03 3.41
CA PRO A 160 -19.66 -30.77 3.69
C PRO A 160 -18.71 -29.61 3.46
N THR A 161 -19.18 -28.56 2.77
CA THR A 161 -18.43 -27.34 2.52
C THR A 161 -19.36 -26.13 2.55
N LEU A 162 -18.79 -24.94 2.64
CA LEU A 162 -19.51 -23.67 2.52
C LEU A 162 -19.14 -23.00 1.20
N THR A 163 -20.15 -22.57 0.48
CA THR A 163 -19.97 -21.74 -0.72
C THR A 163 -20.36 -20.31 -0.38
N VAL A 164 -19.46 -19.36 -0.61
CA VAL A 164 -19.76 -17.94 -0.48
C VAL A 164 -20.45 -17.50 -1.77
N THR A 165 -21.72 -17.08 -1.68
CA THR A 165 -22.58 -16.74 -2.83
C THR A 165 -22.84 -15.24 -2.94
N GLY A 166 -22.47 -14.45 -1.92
CA GLY A 166 -22.72 -13.01 -1.92
C GLY A 166 -22.13 -12.28 -0.72
N LEU A 167 -22.43 -11.00 -0.71
CA LEU A 167 -22.00 -10.04 0.31
C LEU A 167 -23.20 -9.29 0.87
N GLU A 168 -23.18 -9.02 2.17
CA GLU A 168 -24.04 -8.01 2.79
C GLU A 168 -23.34 -6.65 2.75
N LEU A 169 -24.08 -5.63 2.31
CA LEU A 169 -23.55 -4.29 2.08
C LEU A 169 -24.30 -3.25 2.91
N THR A 170 -23.59 -2.18 3.26
CA THR A 170 -24.17 -0.95 3.80
C THR A 170 -23.60 0.24 3.05
N ASP A 171 -24.47 0.94 2.32
CA ASP A 171 -24.13 2.18 1.62
C ASP A 171 -24.22 3.37 2.58
N ARG A 172 -23.08 3.95 2.91
CA ARG A 172 -23.01 5.12 3.80
C ARG A 172 -23.29 6.44 3.10
N HIS A 173 -23.18 6.49 1.81
CA HIS A 173 -23.58 7.67 1.05
C HIS A 173 -25.10 7.83 1.06
N ASN A 174 -25.84 6.70 1.02
CA ASN A 174 -27.30 6.67 1.00
C ASN A 174 -27.86 6.19 2.35
N GLN A 175 -27.74 7.03 3.39
CA GLN A 175 -28.38 6.86 4.71
C GLN A 175 -28.20 5.48 5.36
N ASN A 176 -27.06 4.83 5.14
CA ASN A 176 -26.78 3.45 5.60
C ASN A 176 -27.78 2.41 5.06
N THR A 177 -28.23 2.58 3.84
CA THR A 177 -29.09 1.59 3.17
C THR A 177 -28.39 0.24 3.10
N LYS A 178 -29.08 -0.80 3.57
CA LYS A 178 -28.61 -2.18 3.50
C LYS A 178 -29.05 -2.82 2.19
N SER A 179 -28.16 -3.61 1.62
CA SER A 179 -28.42 -4.38 0.41
C SER A 179 -27.56 -5.64 0.38
N THR A 180 -27.80 -6.50 -0.59
CA THR A 180 -26.98 -7.68 -0.87
C THR A 180 -26.45 -7.61 -2.30
N HIS A 181 -25.30 -8.26 -2.52
CA HIS A 181 -24.70 -8.40 -3.84
C HIS A 181 -24.28 -9.86 -4.04
N SER A 182 -24.84 -10.52 -5.02
CA SER A 182 -24.47 -11.89 -5.41
C SER A 182 -23.34 -11.85 -6.44
N ALA A 183 -22.39 -12.76 -6.33
CA ALA A 183 -21.30 -12.92 -7.28
C ALA A 183 -20.86 -14.40 -7.35
N ASP A 184 -20.38 -14.82 -8.53
CA ASP A 184 -19.87 -16.18 -8.73
C ASP A 184 -18.53 -16.39 -8.00
N ILE A 185 -17.73 -15.32 -7.87
CA ILE A 185 -16.44 -15.32 -7.17
C ILE A 185 -16.36 -14.09 -6.29
N ILE A 186 -15.92 -14.28 -5.05
CA ILE A 186 -15.64 -13.19 -4.10
C ILE A 186 -14.18 -13.20 -3.72
N ILE A 187 -13.52 -12.05 -3.91
CA ILE A 187 -12.11 -11.86 -3.60
C ILE A 187 -11.98 -10.85 -2.47
N ASN A 188 -11.35 -11.27 -1.39
CA ASN A 188 -11.08 -10.40 -0.26
C ASN A 188 -9.72 -9.70 -0.42
N ALA A 189 -9.75 -8.39 -0.71
CA ALA A 189 -8.62 -7.49 -0.76
C ALA A 189 -8.72 -6.34 0.27
N SER A 190 -9.46 -6.54 1.37
CA SER A 190 -9.78 -5.54 2.38
C SER A 190 -8.61 -5.14 3.30
N GLY A 191 -7.46 -5.82 3.17
CA GLY A 191 -6.23 -5.48 3.88
C GLY A 191 -6.21 -5.88 5.36
N ARG A 192 -5.40 -5.19 6.16
CA ARG A 192 -5.11 -5.58 7.55
C ARG A 192 -6.31 -5.51 8.53
N ALA A 193 -7.31 -4.69 8.24
CA ALA A 193 -8.50 -4.56 9.07
C ALA A 193 -9.63 -5.52 8.64
N ASP A 194 -9.24 -6.59 7.98
CA ASP A 194 -10.11 -7.62 7.45
C ASP A 194 -10.87 -8.36 8.56
N LYS A 195 -12.17 -8.55 8.32
CA LYS A 195 -13.07 -9.33 9.18
C LYS A 195 -13.61 -10.60 8.49
N PHE A 196 -13.24 -10.83 7.25
CA PHE A 196 -13.77 -11.93 6.44
C PHE A 196 -13.59 -13.29 7.11
N TYR A 197 -12.40 -13.53 7.68
CA TYR A 197 -12.13 -14.78 8.36
C TYR A 197 -13.03 -14.97 9.59
N GLN A 198 -13.36 -13.89 10.33
CA GLN A 198 -14.26 -13.94 11.48
C GLN A 198 -15.69 -14.28 11.03
N TRP A 199 -16.15 -13.66 9.95
CA TRP A 199 -17.49 -13.95 9.41
C TRP A 199 -17.61 -15.41 8.95
N LEU A 200 -16.61 -15.91 8.25
CA LEU A 200 -16.56 -17.31 7.82
C LEU A 200 -16.48 -18.28 9.01
N GLN A 201 -15.70 -17.95 10.05
CA GLN A 201 -15.64 -18.75 11.28
C GLN A 201 -17.01 -18.81 12.00
N HIS A 202 -17.73 -17.68 12.09
CA HIS A 202 -19.07 -17.66 12.65
C HIS A 202 -20.08 -18.50 11.85
N LYS A 203 -19.81 -18.73 10.58
CA LYS A 203 -20.63 -19.58 9.69
C LYS A 203 -20.13 -21.04 9.62
N GLY A 204 -19.17 -21.42 10.49
CA GLY A 204 -18.71 -22.79 10.63
C GLY A 204 -17.43 -23.14 9.86
N ALA A 205 -16.80 -22.19 9.15
CA ALA A 205 -15.52 -22.46 8.50
C ALA A 205 -14.39 -22.62 9.52
N GLU A 206 -13.54 -23.62 9.34
CA GLU A 206 -12.31 -23.75 10.11
C GLU A 206 -11.19 -22.93 9.48
N ILE A 207 -10.82 -21.84 10.14
CA ILE A 207 -9.73 -20.95 9.70
C ILE A 207 -8.76 -20.76 10.85
N VAL A 208 -7.51 -21.17 10.67
CA VAL A 208 -6.42 -20.94 11.63
C VAL A 208 -5.68 -19.66 11.25
N GLU A 209 -5.50 -18.77 12.22
CA GLU A 209 -4.68 -17.57 12.09
C GLU A 209 -3.43 -17.72 12.94
N GLN A 210 -2.27 -17.51 12.32
CA GLN A 210 -1.00 -17.35 13.02
C GLN A 210 -0.67 -15.85 13.07
N ARG A 211 -0.21 -15.35 14.20
CA ARG A 211 0.18 -13.94 14.38
C ARG A 211 1.63 -13.85 14.84
N ASP A 212 2.40 -13.07 14.08
CA ASP A 212 3.77 -12.74 14.38
C ASP A 212 3.90 -11.22 14.49
N ASP A 213 4.36 -10.71 15.63
CA ASP A 213 4.66 -9.28 15.84
C ASP A 213 6.11 -9.02 15.42
N ALA A 214 6.34 -8.01 14.61
CA ALA A 214 7.69 -7.61 14.22
C ALA A 214 8.41 -6.79 15.31
N GLU A 215 7.71 -6.47 16.40
CA GLU A 215 8.21 -5.75 17.58
C GLU A 215 8.78 -4.35 17.28
N ILE A 216 8.37 -3.74 16.18
CA ILE A 216 8.82 -2.43 15.74
C ILE A 216 7.66 -1.50 15.40
N VAL A 217 7.91 -0.20 15.51
CA VAL A 217 7.00 0.87 15.10
C VAL A 217 7.71 1.85 14.20
N TYR A 218 7.06 2.25 13.12
CA TYR A 218 7.54 3.27 12.20
C TYR A 218 6.98 4.64 12.55
N TYR A 219 7.84 5.65 12.45
CA TYR A 219 7.49 7.07 12.49
C TYR A 219 7.97 7.72 11.22
N THR A 220 7.08 8.46 10.57
CA THR A 220 7.35 9.08 9.27
C THR A 220 7.05 10.56 9.32
N ARG A 221 7.91 11.37 8.74
CA ARG A 221 7.66 12.77 8.43
C ARG A 221 7.96 13.03 6.97
N HIS A 222 7.07 13.77 6.30
CA HIS A 222 7.26 14.15 4.90
C HIS A 222 7.83 15.55 4.77
N TYR A 223 8.59 15.75 3.71
CA TYR A 223 9.27 16.98 3.34
C TYR A 223 9.10 17.22 1.85
N ALA A 224 9.24 18.47 1.44
CA ALA A 224 9.40 18.87 0.04
C ALA A 224 10.74 19.60 -0.12
N LEU A 225 11.43 19.30 -1.20
CA LEU A 225 12.60 20.09 -1.61
C LEU A 225 12.16 21.52 -1.91
N ASN A 226 12.96 22.48 -1.50
CA ASN A 226 12.73 23.89 -1.81
C ASN A 226 12.92 24.15 -3.32
N GLU A 227 12.31 25.20 -3.84
CA GLU A 227 12.39 25.54 -5.25
C GLU A 227 13.84 25.65 -5.74
N GLY A 228 14.15 25.00 -6.86
CA GLY A 228 15.49 24.98 -7.45
C GLY A 228 16.51 24.08 -6.75
N VAL A 229 16.11 23.37 -5.70
CA VAL A 229 17.00 22.45 -4.99
C VAL A 229 16.85 21.04 -5.54
N SER A 230 17.96 20.37 -5.80
CA SER A 230 18.01 18.95 -6.18
C SER A 230 18.23 18.06 -4.97
N GLU A 231 17.87 16.78 -5.11
CA GLU A 231 18.16 15.77 -4.10
C GLU A 231 19.67 15.71 -3.80
N PRO A 232 20.06 15.52 -2.53
CA PRO A 232 21.46 15.30 -2.16
C PRO A 232 22.04 14.11 -2.93
N LYS A 233 23.29 14.24 -3.35
CA LYS A 233 24.03 13.12 -3.94
C LYS A 233 24.17 12.00 -2.91
N ARG A 234 24.27 10.78 -3.40
CA ARG A 234 24.57 9.63 -2.56
C ARG A 234 25.95 9.81 -1.92
N ASP A 235 26.04 9.42 -0.66
CA ASP A 235 27.26 9.39 0.10
C ASP A 235 27.40 7.99 0.71
N SER A 236 28.42 7.24 0.27
CA SER A 236 28.66 5.88 0.75
C SER A 236 29.23 5.84 2.17
N GLU A 237 29.86 6.93 2.62
CA GLU A 237 30.38 7.04 3.98
C GLU A 237 29.27 7.41 4.98
N ASN A 238 28.28 8.20 4.51
CA ASN A 238 27.14 8.63 5.29
C ASN A 238 25.83 8.28 4.55
N PRO A 239 25.43 7.01 4.51
CA PRO A 239 24.27 6.58 3.76
C PRO A 239 22.97 7.19 4.31
N SER A 240 22.04 7.50 3.43
CA SER A 240 20.71 8.05 3.78
C SER A 240 19.75 7.01 4.35
N ALA A 241 20.18 5.77 4.52
CA ALA A 241 19.45 4.71 5.20
C ALA A 241 20.42 3.81 5.96
N GLY A 242 20.03 3.35 7.15
CA GLY A 242 20.89 2.53 7.98
C GLY A 242 20.22 1.96 9.23
N ASP A 243 20.99 1.15 9.93
CA ASP A 243 20.62 0.50 11.18
C ASP A 243 21.69 0.84 12.26
N LEU A 244 21.27 1.54 13.30
CA LEU A 244 22.13 1.92 14.44
C LEU A 244 21.98 0.95 15.62
N GLY A 245 21.27 -0.18 15.43
CA GLY A 245 20.99 -1.14 16.48
C GLY A 245 19.72 -0.80 17.29
N TYR A 246 19.64 0.41 17.81
CA TYR A 246 18.50 0.91 18.60
C TYR A 246 17.48 1.71 17.77
N LEU A 247 17.87 2.12 16.58
CA LEU A 247 17.07 2.90 15.64
C LEU A 247 17.49 2.57 14.21
N LYS A 248 16.50 2.28 13.35
CA LYS A 248 16.70 2.22 11.89
C LYS A 248 16.12 3.47 11.26
N TYR A 249 16.77 3.95 10.20
CA TYR A 249 16.34 5.16 9.51
C TYR A 249 16.44 5.00 8.00
N GLY A 250 15.71 5.84 7.28
CA GLY A 250 15.84 5.89 5.82
C GLY A 250 15.15 7.09 5.23
N VAL A 251 15.72 7.60 4.13
CA VAL A 251 15.09 8.57 3.25
C VAL A 251 14.44 7.81 2.10
N PHE A 252 13.21 8.18 1.81
CA PHE A 252 12.44 7.64 0.70
C PHE A 252 12.06 8.78 -0.24
N PRO A 253 12.82 8.99 -1.32
CA PRO A 253 12.44 9.92 -2.36
C PRO A 253 11.09 9.53 -2.97
N GLY A 254 10.28 10.53 -3.28
CA GLY A 254 8.96 10.36 -3.87
C GLY A 254 8.85 11.05 -5.23
N ASP A 255 7.62 11.45 -5.56
CA ASP A 255 7.28 12.25 -6.73
C ASP A 255 7.37 13.74 -6.43
N ASN A 256 7.58 14.54 -7.48
CA ASN A 256 7.46 16.00 -7.46
C ASN A 256 8.28 16.71 -6.36
N GLY A 257 9.51 16.25 -6.10
CA GLY A 257 10.40 16.82 -5.08
C GLY A 257 9.99 16.49 -3.65
N HIS A 258 8.97 15.66 -3.43
CA HIS A 258 8.63 15.17 -2.11
C HIS A 258 9.51 13.98 -1.70
N PHE A 259 9.81 13.89 -0.42
CA PHE A 259 10.43 12.72 0.18
C PHE A 259 9.92 12.50 1.60
N ALA A 260 10.17 11.32 2.12
CA ALA A 260 9.86 10.99 3.50
C ALA A 260 11.11 10.55 4.25
N ILE A 261 11.23 10.93 5.51
CA ILE A 261 12.16 10.33 6.46
C ILE A 261 11.38 9.39 7.35
N ILE A 262 11.84 8.16 7.43
CA ILE A 262 11.31 7.15 8.33
C ILE A 262 12.30 6.84 9.43
N VAL A 263 11.78 6.72 10.65
CA VAL A 263 12.51 6.22 11.81
C VAL A 263 11.76 4.99 12.31
N CYS A 264 12.46 3.88 12.48
CA CYS A 264 11.92 2.63 12.96
C CYS A 264 12.52 2.33 14.33
N LEU A 265 11.68 2.14 15.33
CA LEU A 265 12.06 1.92 16.72
C LEU A 265 11.49 0.62 17.25
N PRO A 266 12.20 -0.10 18.14
CA PRO A 266 11.65 -1.20 18.89
C PRO A 266 10.42 -0.81 19.71
N ASN A 267 9.53 -1.76 19.96
CA ASN A 267 8.30 -1.50 20.70
C ASN A 267 8.55 -1.09 22.17
N ASP A 268 9.61 -1.53 22.75
CA ASP A 268 10.04 -1.26 24.13
C ASP A 268 10.84 0.03 24.30
N GLU A 269 11.32 0.63 23.19
CA GLU A 269 11.98 1.93 23.21
C GLU A 269 10.95 3.06 23.42
N THR A 270 10.69 3.39 24.67
CA THR A 270 9.60 4.32 25.03
C THR A 270 9.98 5.78 24.91
N GLU A 271 11.21 6.16 25.25
CA GLU A 271 11.65 7.56 25.30
C GLU A 271 11.76 8.16 23.89
N LEU A 272 12.49 7.51 22.98
CA LEU A 272 12.60 7.97 21.59
C LEU A 272 11.25 7.93 20.87
N ARG A 273 10.40 6.94 21.16
CA ARG A 273 9.05 6.85 20.58
C ARG A 273 8.15 8.02 20.99
N GLU A 274 8.29 8.54 22.20
CA GLU A 274 7.58 9.77 22.59
C GLU A 274 8.22 10.99 21.94
N ALA A 275 9.56 11.07 21.89
CA ALA A 275 10.26 12.20 21.30
C ALA A 275 9.95 12.37 19.80
N VAL A 276 9.97 11.31 19.01
CA VAL A 276 9.75 11.39 17.55
C VAL A 276 8.32 11.74 17.13
N LYS A 277 7.37 11.83 18.05
CA LYS A 277 6.01 12.33 17.77
C LYS A 277 5.96 13.85 17.66
N ASP A 278 6.90 14.52 18.31
CA ASP A 278 7.09 15.97 18.22
C ASP A 278 7.93 16.31 17.00
N GLY A 279 7.52 17.31 16.20
CA GLY A 279 8.19 17.63 14.93
C GLY A 279 9.60 18.19 15.14
N ASP A 280 9.80 19.01 16.15
CA ASP A 280 11.10 19.63 16.40
C ASP A 280 12.10 18.60 16.95
N LYS A 281 11.65 17.76 17.88
CA LYS A 281 12.45 16.65 18.40
C LYS A 281 12.76 15.60 17.35
N PHE A 282 11.80 15.28 16.46
CA PHE A 282 12.04 14.42 15.31
C PHE A 282 13.20 14.96 14.46
N ASN A 283 13.13 16.25 14.11
CA ASN A 283 14.20 16.90 13.35
C ASN A 283 15.53 16.88 14.10
N GLN A 284 15.55 17.20 15.41
CA GLN A 284 16.77 17.16 16.21
C GLN A 284 17.41 15.77 16.24
N ILE A 285 16.61 14.70 16.42
CA ILE A 285 17.10 13.33 16.42
C ILE A 285 17.70 12.99 15.04
N CYS A 286 16.99 13.28 13.96
CA CYS A 286 17.43 12.99 12.60
C CYS A 286 18.69 13.80 12.21
N MET A 287 18.81 15.04 12.65
CA MET A 287 20.00 15.88 12.40
C MET A 287 21.29 15.39 13.10
N ASN A 288 21.18 14.47 14.07
CA ASN A 288 22.33 13.78 14.65
C ASN A 288 22.80 12.57 13.81
N ILE A 289 22.12 12.26 12.72
CA ILE A 289 22.47 11.17 11.79
C ILE A 289 23.09 11.79 10.54
N PRO A 290 24.42 11.65 10.31
CA PRO A 290 25.12 12.37 9.23
C PRO A 290 24.48 12.19 7.86
N GLY A 291 24.00 10.99 7.49
CA GLY A 291 23.36 10.71 6.22
C GLY A 291 22.02 11.40 6.01
N LEU A 292 21.38 11.90 7.08
CA LEU A 292 20.11 12.64 7.00
C LEU A 292 20.29 14.15 6.92
N VAL A 293 21.45 14.67 7.37
CA VAL A 293 21.71 16.12 7.44
C VAL A 293 21.52 16.85 6.11
N PRO A 294 22.02 16.35 4.97
CA PRO A 294 21.82 17.02 3.68
C PRO A 294 20.35 17.14 3.27
N TRP A 295 19.53 16.15 3.62
CA TRP A 295 18.10 16.11 3.34
C TRP A 295 17.27 17.04 4.23
N MET A 296 17.76 17.35 5.41
CA MET A 296 17.04 18.10 6.44
C MET A 296 17.49 19.55 6.60
N ASN A 297 18.48 19.97 5.84
CA ASN A 297 18.92 21.37 5.83
C ASN A 297 17.72 22.28 5.48
N PRO A 298 17.36 23.27 6.31
CA PRO A 298 16.26 24.18 6.03
C PRO A 298 16.38 24.95 4.72
N ALA A 299 17.62 25.16 4.22
CA ALA A 299 17.86 25.74 2.90
C ALA A 299 17.53 24.76 1.76
N ALA A 300 17.49 23.46 2.03
CA ALA A 300 17.25 22.42 1.03
C ALA A 300 15.80 21.91 1.03
N ALA A 301 15.17 21.78 2.20
CA ALA A 301 13.85 21.19 2.28
C ALA A 301 13.01 21.76 3.44
N THR A 302 11.71 21.70 3.25
CA THR A 302 10.69 22.14 4.22
C THR A 302 9.79 20.96 4.62
N PRO A 303 9.52 20.76 5.94
CA PRO A 303 8.59 19.72 6.37
C PRO A 303 7.16 20.05 5.91
N THR A 304 6.48 19.06 5.35
CA THR A 304 5.11 19.19 4.84
C THR A 304 4.06 18.53 5.73
N THR A 305 4.49 17.69 6.67
CA THR A 305 3.59 17.04 7.64
C THR A 305 4.16 17.08 9.06
N ALA A 306 3.29 16.91 10.06
CA ALA A 306 3.71 16.45 11.37
C ALA A 306 4.21 14.98 11.28
N PRO A 307 5.05 14.52 12.24
CA PRO A 307 5.38 13.11 12.34
C PRO A 307 4.14 12.25 12.53
N SER A 308 4.05 11.14 11.85
CA SER A 308 2.95 10.17 11.97
C SER A 308 3.48 8.78 12.29
N SER A 309 2.83 8.09 13.25
CA SER A 309 3.17 6.71 13.58
C SER A 309 2.43 5.71 12.71
N GLY A 310 3.11 4.71 12.21
CA GLY A 310 2.50 3.49 11.69
C GLY A 310 1.87 2.66 12.83
N LYS A 311 0.90 1.80 12.49
CA LYS A 311 0.46 0.75 13.42
C LYS A 311 1.58 -0.28 13.56
N LYS A 312 1.62 -0.99 14.70
CA LYS A 312 2.51 -2.14 14.90
C LYS A 312 2.50 -3.06 13.67
N VAL A 313 3.67 -3.50 13.27
CA VAL A 313 3.82 -4.44 12.15
C VAL A 313 3.52 -5.84 12.65
N VAL A 314 2.44 -6.43 12.18
CA VAL A 314 2.01 -7.78 12.52
C VAL A 314 1.77 -8.56 11.23
N SER A 315 2.35 -9.73 11.11
CA SER A 315 2.02 -10.73 10.09
C SER A 315 0.93 -11.65 10.65
N ALA A 316 -0.11 -11.89 9.86
CA ALA A 316 -1.22 -12.75 10.27
C ALA A 316 -1.69 -13.63 9.09
N PRO A 317 -0.87 -14.61 8.66
CA PRO A 317 -1.30 -15.57 7.65
C PRO A 317 -2.46 -16.42 8.18
N ARG A 318 -3.38 -16.77 7.28
CA ARG A 318 -4.58 -17.55 7.58
C ARG A 318 -4.69 -18.71 6.62
N LYS A 319 -5.07 -19.87 7.14
CA LYS A 319 -5.30 -21.09 6.35
C LYS A 319 -6.67 -21.64 6.68
N SER A 320 -7.47 -21.99 5.67
CA SER A 320 -8.71 -22.73 5.84
C SER A 320 -8.41 -24.23 5.93
N HIS A 321 -9.06 -24.94 6.86
CA HIS A 321 -8.95 -26.38 7.06
C HIS A 321 -10.29 -27.12 6.83
N GLY A 322 -11.29 -26.42 6.25
CA GLY A 322 -12.60 -27.02 6.02
C GLY A 322 -13.72 -26.42 6.87
N VAL A 323 -14.79 -27.19 7.08
CA VAL A 323 -15.98 -26.77 7.84
C VAL A 323 -16.02 -27.55 9.15
N ARG A 324 -16.28 -26.86 10.27
CA ARG A 324 -16.56 -27.53 11.55
C ARG A 324 -17.81 -28.40 11.42
N ARG A 325 -17.71 -29.63 11.86
CA ARG A 325 -18.86 -30.45 12.16
C ARG A 325 -19.21 -30.19 13.64
N ASP A 326 -20.35 -29.56 13.89
CA ASP A 326 -20.92 -29.59 15.22
C ASP A 326 -21.30 -31.07 15.51
N SER A 327 -20.62 -31.64 16.50
CA SER A 327 -20.85 -33.00 16.99
C SER A 327 -22.05 -33.04 17.94
#